data_883950447fbf1caa5327b4c84c815a72
#
_entry.id   883950447fbf1caa5327b4c84c815a72
#
_cell.length_a   1.000
_cell.length_b   1.000
_cell.length_c   1.000
_cell.angle_alpha   90.00
_cell.angle_beta   90.00
_cell.angle_gamma   90.00
#
_symmetry.space_group_name_H-M   'P 1'
#
loop_
_entity.id
_entity.type
_entity.pdbx_description
1 polymer ?
#
loop_
_entity_poly.entity_id
_entity_poly.type
_entity_poly.pdbx_seq_one_letter_code
_entity_poly.pdbx_strand_id
1 'polypeptide(L)'
;MPETRTLSARPPAEKTPAKRSGKQPNLQDAFLNLLRKEKIPVTMFLVKGVKLQGIITWFDNFSILLRRDGQTQLVYKHAVSTIMPGQPMDAGQFESKESNGKQRLLQDVFLGNVSDAGVPVTMFLVNGVMLQGAIAAYDLFCMLLERDGFVQLAYKHAVSTIQPDSHVDLSGEWESEED
;
A
#
# COMPACT_ATOMS: atom_id res chain seq x y z
N MET A 1 -0.19 56.94 27.38
CA MET A 1 -0.98 55.69 27.40
C MET A 1 -0.21 54.65 26.58
N PRO A 2 0.32 53.66 27.22
CA PRO A 2 0.94 52.58 26.44
C PRO A 2 -0.20 51.84 25.71
N GLU A 3 -0.18 51.87 24.40
CA GLU A 3 -1.01 51.02 23.61
C GLU A 3 -0.61 49.59 23.89
N THR A 4 -1.49 48.86 24.55
CA THR A 4 -1.40 47.42 24.61
C THR A 4 -1.61 46.90 23.16
N ARG A 5 -0.51 46.73 22.45
CA ARG A 5 -0.55 45.87 21.24
C ARG A 5 -0.87 44.47 21.74
N THR A 6 -2.12 44.14 21.68
CA THR A 6 -2.54 42.77 21.63
C THR A 6 -1.88 42.18 20.36
N LEU A 7 -0.74 41.55 20.56
CA LEU A 7 -0.24 40.62 19.56
C LEU A 7 -1.32 39.53 19.47
N SER A 8 -2.27 39.74 18.57
CA SER A 8 -3.08 38.62 18.12
C SER A 8 -2.06 37.65 17.54
N ALA A 9 -1.83 36.59 18.29
CA ALA A 9 -1.10 35.47 17.75
C ALA A 9 -1.84 35.08 16.48
N ARG A 10 -1.28 35.41 15.35
CA ARG A 10 -1.67 34.81 14.08
C ARG A 10 -1.65 33.33 14.34
N PRO A 11 -2.76 32.62 14.15
CA PRO A 11 -2.70 31.16 14.19
C PRO A 11 -1.55 30.79 13.26
N PRO A 12 -0.68 29.88 13.66
CA PRO A 12 0.41 29.46 12.78
C PRO A 12 -0.28 29.15 11.46
N ALA A 13 0.08 29.91 10.42
CA ALA A 13 -0.43 29.67 9.09
C ALA A 13 -0.38 28.16 8.94
N GLU A 14 -1.54 27.55 8.71
CA GLU A 14 -1.56 26.16 8.31
C GLU A 14 -0.45 26.05 7.30
N LYS A 15 0.60 25.39 7.68
CA LYS A 15 1.62 25.01 6.73
C LYS A 15 0.89 24.04 5.81
N THR A 16 0.24 24.61 4.79
CA THR A 16 0.02 23.85 3.57
C THR A 16 1.26 23.00 3.46
N PRO A 17 1.14 21.69 3.50
CA PRO A 17 2.33 20.87 3.43
C PRO A 17 3.11 21.39 2.26
N ALA A 18 4.11 22.20 2.57
CA ALA A 18 4.97 22.79 1.58
C ALA A 18 5.31 21.59 0.73
N LYS A 19 5.08 21.72 -0.57
CA LYS A 19 5.44 20.67 -1.52
C LYS A 19 6.80 20.19 -1.10
N ARG A 20 6.81 19.21 -0.22
CA ARG A 20 8.04 18.56 0.18
C ARG A 20 8.50 17.88 -1.09
N SER A 21 9.45 18.53 -1.70
CA SER A 21 9.99 18.12 -2.95
C SER A 21 10.15 16.60 -2.95
N GLY A 22 9.31 15.89 -3.68
CA GLY A 22 9.50 14.52 -4.07
C GLY A 22 9.08 13.43 -3.10
N LYS A 23 8.43 13.69 -1.97
CA LYS A 23 7.95 12.61 -1.10
C LYS A 23 6.44 12.55 -1.02
N GLN A 24 5.83 12.07 -2.08
CA GLN A 24 4.49 11.53 -1.95
C GLN A 24 4.56 10.26 -1.09
N PRO A 25 3.58 10.02 -0.19
CA PRO A 25 3.56 8.79 0.57
C PRO A 25 3.55 7.59 -0.39
N ASN A 26 4.26 6.53 -0.03
CA ASN A 26 4.19 5.30 -0.80
C ASN A 26 2.79 4.69 -0.67
N LEU A 27 2.50 3.71 -1.51
CA LEU A 27 1.20 3.03 -1.51
C LEU A 27 0.82 2.54 -0.11
N GLN A 28 1.74 1.88 0.57
CA GLN A 28 1.49 1.31 1.89
C GLN A 28 1.07 2.38 2.89
N ASP A 29 1.82 3.47 2.98
CA ASP A 29 1.54 4.54 3.93
C ASP A 29 0.22 5.25 3.60
N ALA A 30 -0.06 5.49 2.32
CA ALA A 30 -1.32 6.08 1.89
C ALA A 30 -2.51 5.18 2.25
N PHE A 31 -2.38 3.89 2.02
CA PHE A 31 -3.43 2.91 2.31
C PHE A 31 -3.68 2.79 3.82
N LEU A 32 -2.64 2.58 4.61
CA LEU A 32 -2.77 2.47 6.07
C LEU A 32 -3.28 3.75 6.70
N ASN A 33 -2.84 4.91 6.19
CA ASN A 33 -3.27 6.20 6.71
C ASN A 33 -4.76 6.45 6.45
N LEU A 34 -5.26 6.08 5.26
CA LEU A 34 -6.67 6.19 4.94
C LEU A 34 -7.52 5.31 5.87
N LEU A 35 -7.11 4.05 6.05
CA LEU A 35 -7.81 3.13 6.95
C LEU A 35 -7.85 3.64 8.39
N ARG A 36 -6.75 4.24 8.85
CA ARG A 36 -6.66 4.84 10.17
C ARG A 36 -7.56 6.06 10.32
N LYS A 37 -7.49 6.99 9.36
CA LYS A 37 -8.27 8.25 9.41
C LYS A 37 -9.77 8.01 9.39
N GLU A 38 -10.22 7.13 8.53
CA GLU A 38 -11.64 6.83 8.34
C GLU A 38 -12.15 5.71 9.25
N LYS A 39 -11.28 5.16 10.10
CA LYS A 39 -11.62 4.10 11.04
C LYS A 39 -12.33 2.92 10.37
N ILE A 40 -11.80 2.51 9.24
CA ILE A 40 -12.34 1.40 8.47
C ILE A 40 -11.88 0.08 9.11
N PRO A 41 -12.81 -0.81 9.51
CA PRO A 41 -12.43 -2.12 10.01
C PRO A 41 -11.67 -2.92 8.96
N VAL A 42 -10.62 -3.60 9.37
CA VAL A 42 -9.79 -4.42 8.48
C VAL A 42 -9.69 -5.84 8.98
N THR A 43 -9.42 -6.75 8.06
CA THR A 43 -8.95 -8.11 8.34
C THR A 43 -7.50 -8.19 7.92
N MET A 44 -6.62 -8.53 8.86
CA MET A 44 -5.21 -8.82 8.59
C MET A 44 -5.01 -10.31 8.55
N PHE A 45 -4.46 -10.79 7.45
CA PHE A 45 -4.06 -12.19 7.31
C PHE A 45 -2.57 -12.29 7.58
N LEU A 46 -2.19 -13.12 8.55
CA LEU A 46 -0.79 -13.31 8.91
C LEU A 46 -0.16 -14.44 8.09
N VAL A 47 1.16 -14.40 7.95
CA VAL A 47 1.89 -15.38 7.13
C VAL A 47 1.71 -16.82 7.64
N LYS A 48 1.41 -17.01 8.93
CA LYS A 48 1.16 -18.32 9.51
C LYS A 48 -0.32 -18.74 9.50
N GLY A 49 -1.17 -18.00 8.78
CA GLY A 49 -2.57 -18.35 8.59
C GLY A 49 -3.51 -17.80 9.66
N VAL A 50 -3.02 -17.10 10.67
CA VAL A 50 -3.87 -16.42 11.67
C VAL A 50 -4.53 -15.21 11.03
N LYS A 51 -5.78 -14.97 11.41
CA LYS A 51 -6.58 -13.84 10.94
C LYS A 51 -6.89 -12.91 12.11
N LEU A 52 -6.54 -11.64 11.99
CA LEU A 52 -6.82 -10.60 12.98
C LEU A 52 -7.82 -9.60 12.39
N GLN A 53 -8.73 -9.12 13.23
CA GLN A 53 -9.70 -8.10 12.83
C GLN A 53 -9.64 -6.92 13.79
N GLY A 54 -9.88 -5.72 13.28
CA GLY A 54 -9.92 -4.52 14.09
C GLY A 54 -9.75 -3.25 13.29
N ILE A 55 -9.47 -2.15 13.99
CA ILE A 55 -9.25 -0.84 13.42
C ILE A 55 -7.79 -0.45 13.63
N ILE A 56 -7.15 0.04 12.56
CA ILE A 56 -5.79 0.55 12.65
C ILE A 56 -5.84 1.90 13.35
N THR A 57 -5.14 2.02 14.48
CA THR A 57 -5.07 3.27 15.24
C THR A 57 -3.76 4.02 15.04
N TRP A 58 -2.69 3.30 14.74
CA TRP A 58 -1.38 3.87 14.46
C TRP A 58 -0.53 2.88 13.66
N PHE A 59 0.50 3.37 13.00
CA PHE A 59 1.51 2.53 12.36
C PHE A 59 2.82 3.30 12.20
N ASP A 60 3.91 2.55 12.08
CA ASP A 60 5.22 3.07 11.73
C ASP A 60 5.85 2.21 10.61
N ASN A 61 7.16 2.34 10.42
CA ASN A 61 7.85 1.61 9.34
C ASN A 61 7.82 0.09 9.53
N PHE A 62 7.64 -0.41 10.76
CA PHE A 62 7.81 -1.82 11.09
C PHE A 62 6.57 -2.48 11.65
N SER A 63 5.63 -1.70 12.19
CA SER A 63 4.53 -2.24 12.97
C SER A 63 3.23 -1.48 12.76
N ILE A 64 2.14 -2.12 13.12
CA ILE A 64 0.77 -1.60 13.03
C ILE A 64 0.08 -1.85 14.36
N LEU A 65 -0.57 -0.84 14.88
CA LEU A 65 -1.35 -0.94 16.09
C LEU A 65 -2.81 -1.19 15.71
N LEU A 66 -3.34 -2.35 16.12
CA LEU A 66 -4.68 -2.80 15.81
C LEU A 66 -5.52 -2.81 17.08
N ARG A 67 -6.70 -2.21 17.02
CA ARG A 67 -7.62 -2.15 18.15
C ARG A 67 -8.91 -2.88 17.84
N ARG A 68 -9.34 -3.73 18.79
CA ARG A 68 -10.62 -4.41 18.72
C ARG A 68 -11.20 -4.60 20.14
N ASP A 69 -12.47 -4.24 20.32
CA ASP A 69 -13.20 -4.44 21.59
C ASP A 69 -12.43 -3.88 22.79
N GLY A 70 -11.83 -2.70 22.66
CA GLY A 70 -11.08 -2.04 23.73
C GLY A 70 -9.68 -2.59 23.96
N GLN A 71 -9.29 -3.64 23.25
CA GLN A 71 -7.95 -4.22 23.35
C GLN A 71 -7.08 -3.74 22.18
N THR A 72 -5.80 -3.46 22.48
CA THR A 72 -4.84 -3.02 21.51
C THR A 72 -3.77 -4.08 21.32
N GLN A 73 -3.44 -4.37 20.07
CA GLN A 73 -2.45 -5.37 19.69
C GLN A 73 -1.43 -4.76 18.73
N LEU A 74 -0.15 -4.91 19.05
CA LEU A 74 0.92 -4.52 18.14
C LEU A 74 1.20 -5.66 17.16
N VAL A 75 1.12 -5.37 15.88
CA VAL A 75 1.34 -6.35 14.82
C VAL A 75 2.56 -5.93 14.02
N TYR A 76 3.55 -6.81 13.93
CA TYR A 76 4.73 -6.55 13.11
C TYR A 76 4.45 -6.81 11.64
N LYS A 77 4.81 -5.87 10.78
CA LYS A 77 4.53 -5.94 9.33
C LYS A 77 5.12 -7.19 8.69
N HIS A 78 6.28 -7.67 9.14
CA HIS A 78 6.89 -8.88 8.58
C HIS A 78 6.04 -10.15 8.80
N ALA A 79 5.14 -10.12 9.77
CA ALA A 79 4.22 -11.24 10.04
C ALA A 79 2.90 -11.13 9.27
N VAL A 80 2.66 -10.01 8.58
CA VAL A 80 1.42 -9.77 7.83
C VAL A 80 1.61 -10.18 6.38
N SER A 81 0.67 -10.97 5.85
CA SER A 81 0.63 -11.28 4.41
C SER A 81 -0.23 -10.29 3.66
N THR A 82 -1.47 -10.08 4.10
CA THR A 82 -2.38 -9.15 3.43
C THR A 82 -3.23 -8.39 4.43
N ILE A 83 -3.73 -7.21 4.00
CA ILE A 83 -4.68 -6.40 4.75
C ILE A 83 -5.88 -6.12 3.84
N MET A 84 -7.06 -6.49 4.29
CA MET A 84 -8.30 -6.33 3.53
C MET A 84 -9.29 -5.47 4.29
N PRO A 85 -9.68 -4.29 3.74
CA PRO A 85 -10.74 -3.49 4.33
C PRO A 85 -12.08 -4.25 4.32
N GLY A 86 -12.91 -3.99 5.33
CA GLY A 86 -14.22 -4.61 5.46
C GLY A 86 -15.30 -4.03 4.56
N GLN A 87 -14.95 -3.10 3.67
CA GLN A 87 -15.85 -2.44 2.75
C GLN A 87 -15.17 -2.22 1.41
N PRO A 88 -15.95 -2.06 0.31
CA PRO A 88 -15.37 -1.70 -0.98
C PRO A 88 -14.65 -0.35 -0.91
N MET A 89 -13.57 -0.21 -1.68
CA MET A 89 -12.81 1.03 -1.79
C MET A 89 -12.44 1.28 -3.24
N ASP A 90 -12.37 2.57 -3.59
CA ASP A 90 -11.89 2.96 -4.91
C ASP A 90 -10.37 2.77 -4.99
N ALA A 91 -9.94 1.81 -5.78
CA ALA A 91 -8.52 1.54 -6.00
C ALA A 91 -7.83 2.65 -6.79
N GLY A 92 -8.57 3.41 -7.59
CA GLY A 92 -8.04 4.48 -8.40
C GLY A 92 -7.48 5.67 -7.62
N GLN A 93 -7.79 5.76 -6.32
CA GLN A 93 -7.23 6.81 -5.46
C GLN A 93 -5.79 6.55 -5.04
N PHE A 94 -5.27 5.34 -5.27
CA PHE A 94 -3.92 4.96 -4.89
C PHE A 94 -3.01 4.96 -6.11
N GLU A 95 -1.83 5.52 -5.95
CA GLU A 95 -0.83 5.61 -6.99
C GLU A 95 0.31 4.64 -6.77
N SER A 96 0.83 4.10 -7.86
CA SER A 96 2.03 3.28 -7.83
C SER A 96 3.27 4.15 -7.65
N LYS A 97 4.27 3.63 -6.94
CA LYS A 97 5.56 4.28 -6.78
C LYS A 97 6.66 3.28 -7.10
N GLU A 98 7.39 3.56 -8.16
CA GLU A 98 8.56 2.79 -8.53
C GLU A 98 9.77 3.20 -7.69
N SER A 99 10.76 2.32 -7.64
CA SER A 99 12.02 2.64 -6.96
C SER A 99 12.74 3.79 -7.68
N ASN A 100 13.30 4.72 -6.91
CA ASN A 100 14.03 5.88 -7.45
C ASN A 100 15.45 5.56 -7.89
N GLY A 101 15.79 4.29 -8.10
CA GLY A 101 17.10 3.88 -8.55
C GLY A 101 17.36 4.22 -10.03
N LYS A 102 18.64 4.38 -10.38
CA LYS A 102 19.04 4.57 -11.78
C LYS A 102 18.80 3.33 -12.63
N GLN A 103 18.62 2.17 -12.00
CA GLN A 103 18.29 0.91 -12.66
C GLN A 103 16.83 0.58 -12.41
N ARG A 104 16.09 0.30 -13.47
CA ARG A 104 14.74 -0.22 -13.34
C ARG A 104 14.81 -1.64 -12.77
N LEU A 105 14.12 -1.85 -11.66
CA LEU A 105 14.01 -3.19 -11.10
C LEU A 105 13.10 -4.05 -11.97
N LEU A 106 13.46 -5.33 -12.12
CA LEU A 106 12.63 -6.30 -12.84
C LEU A 106 11.18 -6.28 -12.35
N GLN A 107 11.00 -6.26 -11.03
CA GLN A 107 9.67 -6.26 -10.45
C GLN A 107 8.86 -5.01 -10.85
N ASP A 108 9.48 -3.85 -10.95
CA ASP A 108 8.80 -2.62 -11.35
C ASP A 108 8.36 -2.69 -12.82
N VAL A 109 9.20 -3.20 -13.69
CA VAL A 109 8.88 -3.42 -15.10
C VAL A 109 7.72 -4.42 -15.23
N PHE A 110 7.80 -5.53 -14.56
CA PHE A 110 6.78 -6.58 -14.58
C PHE A 110 5.43 -6.05 -14.06
N LEU A 111 5.43 -5.45 -12.87
CA LEU A 111 4.20 -4.95 -12.24
C LEU A 111 3.61 -3.79 -13.04
N GLY A 112 4.45 -2.90 -13.56
CA GLY A 112 4.00 -1.78 -14.40
C GLY A 112 3.30 -2.26 -15.67
N ASN A 113 3.89 -3.21 -16.37
CA ASN A 113 3.30 -3.76 -17.60
C ASN A 113 2.01 -4.53 -17.34
N VAL A 114 1.96 -5.31 -16.28
CA VAL A 114 0.75 -6.05 -15.91
C VAL A 114 -0.37 -5.10 -15.49
N SER A 115 -0.02 -4.08 -14.70
CA SER A 115 -0.98 -3.07 -14.26
C SER A 115 -1.52 -2.24 -15.43
N ASP A 116 -0.64 -1.77 -16.31
CA ASP A 116 -1.02 -0.96 -17.47
C ASP A 116 -1.86 -1.74 -18.47
N ALA A 117 -1.57 -3.03 -18.64
CA ALA A 117 -2.36 -3.91 -19.51
C ALA A 117 -3.72 -4.29 -18.91
N GLY A 118 -3.94 -4.03 -17.62
CA GLY A 118 -5.17 -4.38 -16.94
C GLY A 118 -5.41 -5.89 -16.83
N VAL A 119 -4.36 -6.69 -16.95
CA VAL A 119 -4.46 -8.17 -16.93
C VAL A 119 -4.57 -8.64 -15.48
N PRO A 120 -5.61 -9.42 -15.14
CA PRO A 120 -5.69 -10.05 -13.82
C PRO A 120 -4.52 -10.99 -13.58
N VAL A 121 -4.14 -11.13 -12.33
CA VAL A 121 -3.07 -12.03 -11.91
C VAL A 121 -3.56 -13.05 -10.90
N THR A 122 -2.89 -14.18 -10.86
CA THR A 122 -2.95 -15.15 -9.77
C THR A 122 -1.66 -15.03 -8.98
N MET A 123 -1.81 -14.78 -7.70
CA MET A 123 -0.69 -14.57 -6.77
C MET A 123 -0.68 -15.70 -5.76
N PHE A 124 0.45 -16.39 -5.63
CA PHE A 124 0.63 -17.45 -4.65
C PHE A 124 1.43 -16.90 -3.49
N LEU A 125 0.91 -17.07 -2.28
CA LEU A 125 1.56 -16.64 -1.05
C LEU A 125 2.44 -17.76 -0.48
N VAL A 126 3.40 -17.38 0.36
CA VAL A 126 4.33 -18.32 0.98
C VAL A 126 3.63 -19.35 1.88
N ASN A 127 2.43 -19.04 2.37
CA ASN A 127 1.61 -19.96 3.19
C ASN A 127 0.68 -20.87 2.35
N GLY A 128 0.81 -20.83 1.01
CA GLY A 128 -0.01 -21.63 0.10
C GLY A 128 -1.35 -21.03 -0.29
N VAL A 129 -1.71 -19.87 0.24
CA VAL A 129 -2.93 -19.17 -0.15
C VAL A 129 -2.77 -18.60 -1.54
N MET A 130 -3.83 -18.67 -2.34
CA MET A 130 -3.92 -18.13 -3.68
C MET A 130 -4.83 -16.91 -3.70
N LEU A 131 -4.34 -15.81 -4.25
CA LEU A 131 -5.12 -14.58 -4.45
C LEU A 131 -5.26 -14.30 -5.94
N GLN A 132 -6.41 -13.79 -6.33
CA GLN A 132 -6.69 -13.38 -7.71
C GLN A 132 -7.22 -11.95 -7.74
N GLY A 133 -6.83 -11.19 -8.73
CA GLY A 133 -7.30 -9.83 -8.93
C GLY A 133 -6.43 -9.05 -9.90
N ALA A 134 -6.79 -7.81 -10.16
CA ALA A 134 -5.97 -6.90 -10.94
C ALA A 134 -5.01 -6.13 -10.01
N ILE A 135 -3.81 -5.86 -10.48
CA ILE A 135 -2.87 -4.99 -9.75
C ILE A 135 -3.27 -3.54 -10.03
N ALA A 136 -3.86 -2.90 -9.03
CA ALA A 136 -4.32 -1.51 -9.15
C ALA A 136 -3.18 -0.51 -8.87
N ALA A 137 -2.29 -0.86 -7.96
CA ALA A 137 -1.13 -0.03 -7.60
C ALA A 137 -0.06 -0.90 -6.94
N TYR A 138 1.15 -0.39 -6.88
CA TYR A 138 2.27 -1.08 -6.21
C TYR A 138 3.29 -0.05 -5.73
N ASP A 139 4.09 -0.46 -4.76
CA ASP A 139 5.28 0.28 -4.32
C ASP A 139 6.45 -0.70 -4.11
N LEU A 140 7.50 -0.25 -3.44
CA LEU A 140 8.67 -1.09 -3.20
C LEU A 140 8.34 -2.31 -2.33
N PHE A 141 7.35 -2.22 -1.44
CA PHE A 141 7.07 -3.23 -0.43
C PHE A 141 5.75 -3.95 -0.62
N CYS A 142 4.81 -3.37 -1.34
CA CYS A 142 3.42 -3.82 -1.39
C CYS A 142 2.83 -3.77 -2.79
N MET A 143 1.76 -4.53 -2.96
CA MET A 143 0.90 -4.46 -4.14
C MET A 143 -0.55 -4.33 -3.66
N LEU A 144 -1.34 -3.53 -4.37
CA LEU A 144 -2.76 -3.42 -4.14
C LEU A 144 -3.51 -4.23 -5.18
N LEU A 145 -4.21 -5.27 -4.74
CA LEU A 145 -5.08 -6.07 -5.60
C LEU A 145 -6.50 -5.55 -5.53
N GLU A 146 -7.17 -5.54 -6.65
CA GLU A 146 -8.59 -5.20 -6.76
C GLU A 146 -9.36 -6.36 -7.38
N ARG A 147 -10.49 -6.69 -6.78
CA ARG A 147 -11.43 -7.65 -7.31
C ARG A 147 -12.84 -7.29 -6.88
N ASP A 148 -13.73 -7.11 -7.85
CA ASP A 148 -15.17 -6.86 -7.62
C ASP A 148 -15.43 -5.67 -6.66
N GLY A 149 -14.62 -4.60 -6.77
CA GLY A 149 -14.74 -3.40 -5.94
C GLY A 149 -14.08 -3.49 -4.58
N PHE A 150 -13.54 -4.67 -4.21
CA PHE A 150 -12.77 -4.85 -2.98
C PHE A 150 -11.29 -4.76 -3.28
N VAL A 151 -10.56 -4.14 -2.35
CA VAL A 151 -9.10 -4.03 -2.44
C VAL A 151 -8.45 -4.84 -1.33
N GLN A 152 -7.25 -5.33 -1.61
CA GLN A 152 -6.43 -6.07 -0.66
C GLN A 152 -4.97 -5.69 -0.85
N LEU A 153 -4.35 -5.20 0.23
CA LEU A 153 -2.94 -4.88 0.22
C LEU A 153 -2.14 -6.15 0.50
N ALA A 154 -1.28 -6.54 -0.43
CA ALA A 154 -0.41 -7.70 -0.29
C ALA A 154 1.04 -7.25 -0.11
N TYR A 155 1.68 -7.74 0.96
CA TYR A 155 3.09 -7.50 1.19
C TYR A 155 3.94 -8.41 0.30
N LYS A 156 4.92 -7.84 -0.40
CA LYS A 156 5.79 -8.60 -1.30
C LYS A 156 6.55 -9.73 -0.59
N HIS A 157 6.93 -9.52 0.69
CA HIS A 157 7.65 -10.54 1.45
C HIS A 157 6.83 -11.82 1.69
N ALA A 158 5.50 -11.73 1.55
CA ALA A 158 4.61 -12.87 1.72
C ALA A 158 4.22 -13.54 0.40
N VAL A 159 4.66 -12.98 -0.74
CA VAL A 159 4.31 -13.46 -2.07
C VAL A 159 5.45 -14.34 -2.60
N SER A 160 5.11 -15.55 -3.05
CA SER A 160 6.08 -16.43 -3.69
C SER A 160 6.11 -16.27 -5.20
N THR A 161 4.95 -16.21 -5.86
CA THR A 161 4.86 -16.07 -7.31
C THR A 161 3.68 -15.20 -7.73
N ILE A 162 3.82 -14.55 -8.89
CA ILE A 162 2.74 -13.79 -9.53
C ILE A 162 2.67 -14.26 -10.98
N GLN A 163 1.48 -14.72 -11.40
CA GLN A 163 1.25 -15.19 -12.75
C GLN A 163 0.12 -14.39 -13.38
N PRO A 164 0.38 -13.64 -14.47
CA PRO A 164 -0.69 -13.02 -15.25
C PRO A 164 -1.59 -14.08 -15.87
N ASP A 165 -2.90 -13.83 -15.90
CA ASP A 165 -3.88 -14.77 -16.44
C ASP A 165 -3.87 -14.80 -17.97
N SER A 166 -3.25 -13.80 -18.61
CA SER A 166 -3.01 -13.78 -20.06
C SER A 166 -1.62 -13.23 -20.35
N HIS A 167 -1.19 -13.39 -21.61
CA HIS A 167 0.15 -12.97 -22.02
C HIS A 167 0.35 -11.46 -21.84
N VAL A 168 1.49 -11.08 -21.26
CA VAL A 168 1.96 -9.71 -21.14
C VAL A 168 3.34 -9.63 -21.80
N ASP A 169 3.50 -8.74 -22.77
CA ASP A 169 4.77 -8.58 -23.47
C ASP A 169 5.73 -7.74 -22.65
N LEU A 170 6.85 -8.33 -22.26
CA LEU A 170 7.92 -7.70 -21.51
C LEU A 170 9.19 -7.48 -22.34
N SER A 171 9.20 -7.94 -23.59
CA SER A 171 10.42 -8.01 -24.40
C SER A 171 11.01 -6.65 -24.76
N GLY A 172 10.18 -5.64 -24.96
CA GLY A 172 10.62 -4.33 -25.44
C GLY A 172 11.39 -3.49 -24.42
N GLU A 173 11.39 -3.86 -23.15
CA GLU A 173 12.01 -3.07 -22.10
C GLU A 173 13.34 -3.62 -21.58
N TRP A 174 13.66 -4.86 -21.90
CA TRP A 174 14.91 -5.49 -21.49
C TRP A 174 16.01 -5.40 -22.54
N GLU A 175 15.62 -5.33 -23.80
CA GLU A 175 16.57 -5.34 -24.92
C GLU A 175 17.37 -4.04 -25.03
N SER A 176 16.96 -2.98 -24.32
CA SER A 176 17.66 -1.69 -24.36
C SER A 176 18.82 -1.57 -23.37
N GLU A 177 19.06 -2.54 -22.51
CA GLU A 177 20.11 -2.50 -21.49
C GLU A 177 21.29 -3.45 -21.75
N GLU A 178 21.25 -4.23 -22.82
CA GLU A 178 22.33 -5.17 -23.18
C GLU A 178 23.35 -4.59 -24.18
N ASP A 179 23.40 -3.30 -24.33
CA ASP A 179 24.45 -2.66 -25.12
C ASP A 179 25.51 -1.99 -24.26
#